data_694797253211214509ef52c65601141d
#
_entry.id   694797253211214509ef52c65601141d
#
_cell.length_a   1.000
_cell.length_b   1.000
_cell.length_c   1.000
_cell.angle_alpha   90.00
_cell.angle_beta   90.00
_cell.angle_gamma   90.00
#
_symmetry.space_group_name_H-M   'P 1'
#
loop_
_entity.id
_entity.type
_entity.pdbx_description
1 polymer ?
#
loop_
_entity_poly.entity_id
_entity_poly.type
_entity_poly.pdbx_seq_one_letter_code
_entity_poly.pdbx_strand_id
1 'polypeptide(L)'
;MTLVKTCGKLYWAGEYAILEPGQLALIKDIPIYMTAEIKISDAYRLYSDMFTYSVDMRPDSSYALIQETVALVEEYLTDQGIKLQPFSIDIRGKMEREGKKFGLGSSGSVVVLVIKAMLAFYERPAERDLLFKLASAVLLKRGDNGSMGDIACIVSEDLVLYQSFDREKVAQWLEKENLPTVLARDWGFSISSVEPALKFDFLVGWTKEVAVSSHMVKQIKNNMNASFLQASKETVKSLVKGLQEGQEETIIALLEQASQLLEGLSSDIYTPSLRQLKDASRNLKAVAKSSGAGGGDCGIALSFDQDSTTLLKKRWADLGIELLYQERIGHDDKSEG
;
A
#
# COMPACT_ATOMS: atom_id res chain seq x y z
N MET A 1 -10.23 16.27 -21.13
CA MET A 1 -8.92 15.75 -20.71
C MET A 1 -8.87 15.81 -19.19
N THR A 2 -8.67 14.69 -18.55
CA THR A 2 -8.67 14.56 -17.08
C THR A 2 -7.37 13.92 -16.64
N LEU A 3 -6.72 14.51 -15.64
CA LEU A 3 -5.49 14.01 -15.02
C LEU A 3 -5.78 13.56 -13.59
N VAL A 4 -5.38 12.35 -13.24
CA VAL A 4 -5.47 11.80 -11.89
C VAL A 4 -4.12 11.23 -11.45
N LYS A 5 -3.97 11.01 -10.14
CA LYS A 5 -2.76 10.41 -9.57
C LYS A 5 -3.08 9.41 -8.46
N THR A 6 -2.13 8.52 -8.20
CA THR A 6 -2.09 7.63 -7.03
C THR A 6 -0.70 7.59 -6.44
N CYS A 7 -0.61 7.40 -5.13
CA CYS A 7 0.64 7.31 -4.36
C CYS A 7 1.13 5.86 -4.24
N GLY A 8 2.33 5.67 -3.70
CA GLY A 8 2.80 4.41 -3.14
C GLY A 8 2.33 4.22 -1.70
N LYS A 9 2.73 3.10 -1.07
CA LYS A 9 2.43 2.81 0.34
C LYS A 9 3.52 1.97 0.99
N LEU A 10 3.65 2.08 2.33
CA LEU A 10 4.48 1.20 3.14
C LEU A 10 3.77 0.84 4.45
N TYR A 11 3.97 -0.40 4.89
CA TYR A 11 3.46 -0.88 6.17
C TYR A 11 4.33 -0.40 7.33
N TRP A 12 3.69 0.07 8.39
CA TRP A 12 4.35 0.34 9.66
C TRP A 12 4.23 -0.85 10.61
N ALA A 13 3.06 -1.51 10.63
CA ALA A 13 2.84 -2.72 11.42
C ALA A 13 1.66 -3.54 10.87
N GLY A 14 1.59 -4.81 11.25
CA GLY A 14 0.48 -5.70 10.89
C GLY A 14 0.73 -6.55 9.65
N GLU A 15 1.94 -6.50 9.06
CA GLU A 15 2.33 -7.32 7.93
C GLU A 15 2.07 -8.81 8.24
N TYR A 16 1.75 -9.59 7.24
CA TYR A 16 1.35 -11.00 7.29
C TYR A 16 0.05 -11.26 8.07
N ALA A 17 -0.07 -10.80 9.33
CA ALA A 17 -1.30 -10.95 10.10
C ALA A 17 -2.52 -10.41 9.35
N ILE A 18 -2.36 -9.30 8.63
CA ILE A 18 -3.41 -8.66 7.82
C ILE A 18 -3.97 -9.57 6.71
N LEU A 19 -3.32 -10.68 6.41
CA LEU A 19 -3.83 -11.70 5.50
C LEU A 19 -5.01 -12.49 6.09
N GLU A 20 -5.23 -12.44 7.39
CA GLU A 20 -6.36 -13.09 8.04
C GLU A 20 -7.52 -12.10 8.25
N PRO A 21 -8.78 -12.53 8.06
CA PRO A 21 -9.94 -11.66 8.25
C PRO A 21 -10.00 -11.05 9.66
N GLY A 22 -10.35 -9.76 9.73
CA GLY A 22 -10.48 -9.02 10.98
C GLY A 22 -9.16 -8.64 11.66
N GLN A 23 -8.02 -8.91 11.03
CA GLN A 23 -6.72 -8.43 11.48
C GLN A 23 -6.50 -6.97 11.08
N LEU A 24 -5.54 -6.31 11.73
CA LEU A 24 -5.26 -4.90 11.60
C LEU A 24 -3.88 -4.65 11.00
N ALA A 25 -3.76 -3.57 10.23
CA ALA A 25 -2.46 -3.03 9.81
C ALA A 25 -2.47 -1.50 9.87
N LEU A 26 -1.31 -0.93 10.17
CA LEU A 26 -1.03 0.49 10.05
C LEU A 26 -0.17 0.71 8.82
N ILE A 27 -0.66 1.52 7.87
CA ILE A 27 -0.07 1.65 6.54
C ILE A 27 -0.02 3.14 6.19
N LYS A 28 1.13 3.61 5.69
CA LYS A 28 1.36 5.01 5.31
C LYS A 28 1.49 5.15 3.80
N ASP A 29 0.84 6.13 3.23
CA ASP A 29 1.07 6.55 1.85
C ASP A 29 2.48 7.13 1.67
N ILE A 30 3.01 6.95 0.47
CA ILE A 30 4.30 7.50 0.06
C ILE A 30 4.07 8.32 -1.20
N PRO A 31 4.36 9.63 -1.21
CA PRO A 31 4.06 10.53 -2.32
C PRO A 31 5.03 10.36 -3.50
N ILE A 32 5.28 9.12 -3.88
CA ILE A 32 5.87 8.72 -5.16
C ILE A 32 4.70 8.33 -6.05
N TYR A 33 4.38 9.21 -7.00
CA TYR A 33 3.12 9.14 -7.73
C TYR A 33 3.22 8.42 -9.07
N MET A 34 2.14 7.69 -9.39
CA MET A 34 1.76 7.37 -10.75
C MET A 34 0.65 8.31 -11.19
N THR A 35 0.61 8.67 -12.48
CA THR A 35 -0.39 9.57 -13.06
C THR A 35 -1.06 8.93 -14.24
N ALA A 36 -2.32 9.26 -14.49
CA ALA A 36 -3.03 8.87 -15.70
C ALA A 36 -3.75 10.08 -16.32
N GLU A 37 -3.51 10.29 -17.60
CA GLU A 37 -4.27 11.20 -18.43
C GLU A 37 -5.28 10.41 -19.26
N ILE A 38 -6.56 10.75 -19.15
CA ILE A 38 -7.65 10.12 -19.91
C ILE A 38 -8.40 11.16 -20.73
N LYS A 39 -8.73 10.80 -21.97
CA LYS A 39 -9.50 11.66 -22.89
C LYS A 39 -10.31 10.84 -23.87
N ILE A 40 -11.35 11.45 -24.44
CA ILE A 40 -12.17 10.86 -25.51
C ILE A 40 -11.29 10.50 -26.71
N SER A 41 -11.60 9.40 -27.37
CA SER A 41 -10.91 8.91 -28.57
C SER A 41 -11.88 8.15 -29.47
N ASP A 42 -11.54 7.98 -30.76
CA ASP A 42 -12.36 7.21 -31.69
C ASP A 42 -12.26 5.69 -31.43
N ALA A 43 -11.22 5.24 -30.75
CA ALA A 43 -11.00 3.84 -30.35
C ALA A 43 -10.29 3.78 -29.00
N TYR A 44 -10.43 2.64 -28.32
CA TYR A 44 -9.67 2.41 -27.08
C TYR A 44 -8.17 2.38 -27.36
N ARG A 45 -7.42 3.12 -26.55
CA ARG A 45 -5.96 3.10 -26.54
C ARG A 45 -5.45 3.17 -25.11
N LEU A 46 -4.79 2.10 -24.69
CA LEU A 46 -4.16 1.99 -23.37
C LEU A 46 -2.65 2.08 -23.55
N TYR A 47 -2.02 3.03 -22.87
CA TYR A 47 -0.57 3.19 -22.84
C TYR A 47 -0.07 3.26 -21.40
N SER A 48 1.06 2.61 -21.14
CA SER A 48 1.80 2.72 -19.89
C SER A 48 3.29 2.84 -20.22
N ASP A 49 4.01 3.74 -19.54
CA ASP A 49 5.46 3.92 -19.70
C ASP A 49 6.29 2.73 -19.18
N MET A 50 5.63 1.73 -18.58
CA MET A 50 6.23 0.42 -18.29
C MET A 50 6.54 -0.38 -19.57
N PHE A 51 5.87 -0.05 -20.68
CA PHE A 51 5.99 -0.74 -21.97
C PHE A 51 6.29 0.25 -23.09
N THR A 52 6.84 -0.26 -24.20
CA THR A 52 7.22 0.54 -25.37
C THR A 52 6.10 0.68 -26.41
N TYR A 53 4.93 0.07 -26.17
CA TYR A 53 3.80 0.03 -27.11
C TYR A 53 2.48 0.32 -26.36
N SER A 54 1.45 0.63 -27.14
CA SER A 54 0.07 0.77 -26.64
C SER A 54 -0.81 -0.34 -27.19
N VAL A 55 -1.88 -0.66 -26.48
CA VAL A 55 -2.87 -1.68 -26.86
C VAL A 55 -4.29 -1.11 -26.88
N ASP A 56 -5.21 -1.86 -27.48
CA ASP A 56 -6.64 -1.66 -27.34
C ASP A 56 -7.22 -2.63 -26.28
N MET A 57 -8.50 -2.98 -26.35
CA MET A 57 -9.14 -3.93 -25.42
C MET A 57 -8.98 -5.41 -25.86
N ARG A 58 -8.28 -5.72 -26.96
CA ARG A 58 -7.92 -7.10 -27.30
C ARG A 58 -6.91 -7.63 -26.28
N PRO A 59 -7.10 -8.86 -25.78
CA PRO A 59 -6.26 -9.40 -24.70
C PRO A 59 -4.76 -9.29 -24.98
N ASP A 60 -4.04 -8.68 -24.04
CA ASP A 60 -2.58 -8.57 -24.03
C ASP A 60 -2.06 -8.89 -22.63
N SER A 61 -1.17 -9.87 -22.52
CA SER A 61 -0.69 -10.36 -21.22
C SER A 61 0.02 -9.28 -20.39
N SER A 62 0.73 -8.34 -21.03
CA SER A 62 1.42 -7.24 -20.35
C SER A 62 0.44 -6.19 -19.82
N TYR A 63 -0.66 -5.97 -20.52
CA TYR A 63 -1.69 -5.00 -20.16
C TYR A 63 -2.90 -5.62 -19.44
N ALA A 64 -2.90 -6.92 -19.18
CA ALA A 64 -4.05 -7.64 -18.63
C ALA A 64 -4.64 -6.97 -17.37
N LEU A 65 -3.80 -6.51 -16.43
CA LEU A 65 -4.27 -5.83 -15.22
C LEU A 65 -5.05 -4.54 -15.55
N ILE A 66 -4.56 -3.74 -16.49
CA ILE A 66 -5.22 -2.50 -16.94
C ILE A 66 -6.51 -2.82 -17.67
N GLN A 67 -6.48 -3.77 -18.62
CA GLN A 67 -7.65 -4.18 -19.42
C GLN A 67 -8.77 -4.76 -18.55
N GLU A 68 -8.45 -5.62 -17.59
CA GLU A 68 -9.43 -6.18 -16.67
C GLU A 68 -9.99 -5.13 -15.71
N THR A 69 -9.18 -4.15 -15.31
CA THR A 69 -9.65 -3.00 -14.52
C THR A 69 -10.65 -2.17 -15.34
N VAL A 70 -10.32 -1.85 -16.60
CA VAL A 70 -11.22 -1.13 -17.51
C VAL A 70 -12.54 -1.90 -17.65
N ALA A 71 -12.47 -3.19 -17.96
CA ALA A 71 -13.66 -4.02 -18.17
C ALA A 71 -14.58 -4.05 -16.93
N LEU A 72 -14.02 -4.18 -15.72
CA LEU A 72 -14.82 -4.19 -14.50
C LEU A 72 -15.47 -2.82 -14.22
N VAL A 73 -14.77 -1.72 -14.47
CA VAL A 73 -15.34 -0.38 -14.30
C VAL A 73 -16.41 -0.12 -15.37
N GLU A 74 -16.26 -0.60 -16.59
CA GLU A 74 -17.28 -0.52 -17.65
C GLU A 74 -18.53 -1.32 -17.26
N GLU A 75 -18.38 -2.52 -16.66
CA GLU A 75 -19.48 -3.30 -16.09
C GLU A 75 -20.25 -2.45 -15.07
N TYR A 76 -19.54 -1.86 -14.10
CA TYR A 76 -20.12 -0.99 -13.08
C TYR A 76 -20.85 0.23 -13.68
N LEU A 77 -20.24 0.94 -14.63
CA LEU A 77 -20.80 2.13 -15.25
C LEU A 77 -22.03 1.79 -16.10
N THR A 78 -22.01 0.68 -16.82
CA THR A 78 -23.14 0.20 -17.63
C THR A 78 -24.35 -0.10 -16.76
N ASP A 79 -24.14 -0.73 -15.60
CA ASP A 79 -25.22 -0.98 -14.64
C ASP A 79 -25.84 0.32 -14.08
N GLN A 80 -25.02 1.37 -13.95
CA GLN A 80 -25.50 2.71 -13.60
C GLN A 80 -26.19 3.45 -14.76
N GLY A 81 -26.41 2.80 -15.91
CA GLY A 81 -27.04 3.38 -17.09
C GLY A 81 -26.16 4.36 -17.86
N ILE A 82 -24.85 4.34 -17.65
CA ILE A 82 -23.90 5.20 -18.35
C ILE A 82 -23.62 4.65 -19.74
N LYS A 83 -23.78 5.48 -20.75
CA LYS A 83 -23.39 5.15 -22.12
C LYS A 83 -21.87 5.22 -22.25
N LEU A 84 -21.25 4.06 -22.46
CA LEU A 84 -19.82 3.97 -22.67
C LEU A 84 -19.40 4.59 -24.00
N GLN A 85 -18.17 5.11 -24.01
CA GLN A 85 -17.51 5.64 -25.20
C GLN A 85 -16.01 5.32 -25.16
N PRO A 86 -15.37 5.09 -26.31
CA PRO A 86 -13.95 4.83 -26.35
C PRO A 86 -13.12 6.01 -25.81
N PHE A 87 -12.00 5.68 -25.18
CA PHE A 87 -11.06 6.68 -24.65
C PHE A 87 -9.60 6.24 -24.90
N SER A 88 -8.70 7.21 -24.80
CA SER A 88 -7.28 6.93 -24.63
C SER A 88 -6.87 7.23 -23.20
N ILE A 89 -6.11 6.32 -22.59
CA ILE A 89 -5.47 6.50 -21.27
C ILE A 89 -3.96 6.38 -21.40
N ASP A 90 -3.24 7.34 -20.85
CA ASP A 90 -1.77 7.39 -20.80
C ASP A 90 -1.35 7.35 -19.32
N ILE A 91 -0.72 6.23 -18.91
CA ILE A 91 -0.28 5.98 -17.54
C ILE A 91 1.23 6.21 -17.47
N ARG A 92 1.67 7.03 -16.51
CA ARG A 92 3.07 7.38 -16.30
C ARG A 92 3.44 7.33 -14.83
N GLY A 93 4.73 7.07 -14.58
CA GLY A 93 5.32 7.02 -13.24
C GLY A 93 5.68 5.60 -12.86
N LYS A 94 6.99 5.34 -12.73
CA LYS A 94 7.52 4.04 -12.34
C LYS A 94 7.88 4.06 -10.87
N MET A 95 7.34 3.11 -10.12
CA MET A 95 7.75 2.85 -8.73
C MET A 95 8.95 1.89 -8.70
N GLU A 96 9.92 2.18 -9.58
CA GLU A 96 11.15 1.41 -9.74
C GLU A 96 12.29 2.31 -10.24
N ARG A 97 13.52 1.83 -10.08
CA ARG A 97 14.71 2.45 -10.65
C ARG A 97 15.64 1.35 -11.18
N GLU A 98 16.14 1.52 -12.41
CA GLU A 98 17.05 0.56 -13.05
C GLU A 98 16.49 -0.88 -13.07
N GLY A 99 15.18 -1.02 -13.30
CA GLY A 99 14.48 -2.30 -13.31
C GLY A 99 14.26 -2.95 -11.96
N LYS A 100 14.62 -2.27 -10.85
CA LYS A 100 14.38 -2.74 -9.49
C LYS A 100 13.22 -1.97 -8.86
N LYS A 101 12.19 -2.71 -8.42
CA LYS A 101 11.02 -2.13 -7.75
C LYS A 101 11.37 -1.60 -6.37
N PHE A 102 10.67 -0.56 -5.95
CA PHE A 102 10.79 -0.02 -4.58
C PHE A 102 9.95 -0.80 -3.55
N GLY A 103 9.01 -1.64 -3.99
CA GLY A 103 8.10 -2.36 -3.09
C GLY A 103 6.92 -1.51 -2.58
N LEU A 104 6.61 -0.41 -3.28
CA LEU A 104 5.60 0.58 -2.88
C LEU A 104 4.15 0.24 -3.30
N GLY A 105 3.87 -0.98 -3.79
CA GLY A 105 2.52 -1.40 -4.16
C GLY A 105 2.07 -0.92 -5.55
N SER A 106 2.97 -0.96 -6.55
CA SER A 106 2.70 -0.47 -7.91
C SER A 106 1.48 -1.10 -8.58
N SER A 107 1.20 -2.38 -8.38
CA SER A 107 0.02 -3.05 -8.95
C SER A 107 -1.28 -2.45 -8.40
N GLY A 108 -1.38 -2.29 -7.08
CA GLY A 108 -2.52 -1.62 -6.45
C GLY A 108 -2.69 -0.18 -6.93
N SER A 109 -1.57 0.58 -7.03
CA SER A 109 -1.57 1.94 -7.57
C SER A 109 -2.13 2.02 -8.99
N VAL A 110 -1.74 1.11 -9.90
CA VAL A 110 -2.26 1.07 -11.28
C VAL A 110 -3.76 0.81 -11.31
N VAL A 111 -4.25 -0.16 -10.54
CA VAL A 111 -5.69 -0.48 -10.49
C VAL A 111 -6.49 0.71 -10.01
N VAL A 112 -6.13 1.30 -8.87
CA VAL A 112 -6.81 2.48 -8.32
C VAL A 112 -6.72 3.67 -9.29
N LEU A 113 -5.57 3.86 -9.95
CA LEU A 113 -5.35 4.94 -10.91
C LEU A 113 -6.30 4.84 -12.12
N VAL A 114 -6.45 3.66 -12.70
CA VAL A 114 -7.35 3.40 -13.83
C VAL A 114 -8.80 3.64 -13.41
N ILE A 115 -9.21 3.14 -12.23
CA ILE A 115 -10.57 3.37 -11.71
C ILE A 115 -10.83 4.87 -11.51
N LYS A 116 -9.91 5.60 -10.83
CA LYS A 116 -10.01 7.05 -10.64
C LYS A 116 -10.13 7.79 -11.97
N ALA A 117 -9.31 7.41 -12.97
CA ALA A 117 -9.32 8.03 -14.29
C ALA A 117 -10.67 7.83 -14.99
N MET A 118 -11.19 6.60 -14.99
CA MET A 118 -12.48 6.30 -15.63
C MET A 118 -13.65 6.97 -14.92
N LEU A 119 -13.73 6.91 -13.60
CA LEU A 119 -14.79 7.60 -12.85
C LEU A 119 -14.78 9.11 -13.13
N ALA A 120 -13.61 9.73 -13.13
CA ALA A 120 -13.46 11.14 -13.44
C ALA A 120 -13.84 11.46 -14.92
N PHE A 121 -13.49 10.58 -15.87
CA PHE A 121 -13.84 10.72 -17.29
C PHE A 121 -15.36 10.68 -17.52
N TYR A 122 -16.08 9.85 -16.76
CA TYR A 122 -17.54 9.75 -16.80
C TYR A 122 -18.24 10.65 -15.77
N GLU A 123 -17.51 11.59 -15.15
CA GLU A 123 -18.03 12.55 -14.16
C GLU A 123 -18.76 11.88 -13.00
N ARG A 124 -18.16 10.78 -12.48
CA ARG A 124 -18.69 10.03 -11.35
C ARG A 124 -17.86 10.29 -10.08
N PRO A 125 -18.51 10.33 -8.89
CA PRO A 125 -17.78 10.49 -7.65
C PRO A 125 -16.87 9.28 -7.42
N ALA A 126 -15.66 9.56 -6.95
CA ALA A 126 -14.65 8.56 -6.59
C ALA A 126 -14.56 8.43 -5.07
N GLU A 127 -15.66 8.01 -4.44
CA GLU A 127 -15.73 7.80 -2.99
C GLU A 127 -14.75 6.68 -2.57
N ARG A 128 -14.10 6.87 -1.42
CA ARG A 128 -13.04 5.98 -0.92
C ARG A 128 -13.49 4.51 -0.88
N ASP A 129 -14.64 4.23 -0.29
CA ASP A 129 -15.12 2.87 -0.11
C ASP A 129 -15.51 2.20 -1.44
N LEU A 130 -16.03 2.98 -2.40
CA LEU A 130 -16.29 2.52 -3.76
C LEU A 130 -14.98 2.19 -4.48
N LEU A 131 -14.00 3.09 -4.43
CA LEU A 131 -12.66 2.85 -5.01
C LEU A 131 -12.03 1.60 -4.43
N PHE A 132 -12.08 1.44 -3.10
CA PHE A 132 -11.55 0.27 -2.41
C PHE A 132 -12.22 -1.02 -2.88
N LYS A 133 -13.56 -1.05 -2.93
CA LYS A 133 -14.31 -2.23 -3.35
C LYS A 133 -14.09 -2.57 -4.83
N LEU A 134 -14.12 -1.59 -5.73
CA LEU A 134 -13.84 -1.80 -7.16
C LEU A 134 -12.43 -2.35 -7.38
N ALA A 135 -11.41 -1.73 -6.77
CA ALA A 135 -10.03 -2.18 -6.90
C ALA A 135 -9.81 -3.58 -6.32
N SER A 136 -10.38 -3.84 -5.14
CA SER A 136 -10.33 -5.18 -4.53
C SER A 136 -11.06 -6.23 -5.39
N ALA A 137 -12.21 -5.89 -5.99
CA ALA A 137 -12.95 -6.79 -6.88
C ALA A 137 -12.12 -7.19 -8.12
N VAL A 138 -11.39 -6.23 -8.74
CA VAL A 138 -10.46 -6.54 -9.85
C VAL A 138 -9.44 -7.57 -9.41
N LEU A 139 -8.77 -7.34 -8.28
CA LEU A 139 -7.70 -8.22 -7.79
C LEU A 139 -8.23 -9.60 -7.39
N LEU A 140 -9.40 -9.67 -6.73
CA LEU A 140 -10.03 -10.93 -6.34
C LEU A 140 -10.45 -11.76 -7.56
N LYS A 141 -11.05 -11.14 -8.59
CA LYS A 141 -11.39 -11.84 -9.85
C LYS A 141 -10.14 -12.38 -10.56
N ARG A 142 -8.98 -11.77 -10.37
CA ARG A 142 -7.66 -12.27 -10.86
C ARG A 142 -7.08 -13.40 -10.02
N GLY A 143 -7.68 -13.72 -8.88
CA GLY A 143 -7.14 -14.70 -7.94
C GLY A 143 -5.98 -14.17 -7.08
N ASP A 144 -5.87 -12.86 -6.91
CA ASP A 144 -4.88 -12.25 -6.02
C ASP A 144 -5.23 -12.58 -4.57
N ASN A 145 -4.22 -13.06 -3.83
CA ASN A 145 -4.34 -13.43 -2.43
C ASN A 145 -3.78 -12.35 -1.47
N GLY A 146 -3.49 -11.15 -1.97
CA GLY A 146 -3.04 -10.02 -1.18
C GLY A 146 -4.06 -9.57 -0.13
N SER A 147 -3.63 -8.81 0.86
CA SER A 147 -4.48 -8.35 1.97
C SER A 147 -5.45 -7.23 1.58
N MET A 148 -5.26 -6.58 0.44
CA MET A 148 -5.90 -5.32 0.01
C MET A 148 -5.53 -4.11 0.91
N GLY A 149 -4.55 -4.26 1.79
CA GLY A 149 -4.09 -3.15 2.63
C GLY A 149 -3.38 -2.04 1.84
N ASP A 150 -2.70 -2.39 0.74
CA ASP A 150 -2.15 -1.44 -0.21
C ASP A 150 -3.27 -0.59 -0.84
N ILE A 151 -4.34 -1.22 -1.30
CA ILE A 151 -5.51 -0.53 -1.85
C ILE A 151 -6.11 0.42 -0.81
N ALA A 152 -6.32 -0.05 0.44
CA ALA A 152 -6.89 0.75 1.52
C ALA A 152 -6.09 2.04 1.77
N CYS A 153 -4.77 1.95 1.75
CA CYS A 153 -3.88 3.10 1.92
C CYS A 153 -3.90 4.03 0.69
N ILE A 154 -3.79 3.47 -0.52
CA ILE A 154 -3.73 4.25 -1.77
C ILE A 154 -5.03 5.04 -2.01
N VAL A 155 -6.20 4.48 -1.70
CA VAL A 155 -7.49 5.19 -1.87
C VAL A 155 -7.70 6.29 -0.81
N SER A 156 -6.99 6.22 0.30
CA SER A 156 -7.08 7.18 1.41
C SER A 156 -6.04 8.29 1.31
N GLU A 157 -4.88 8.01 0.71
CA GLU A 157 -3.74 8.94 0.60
C GLU A 157 -3.32 9.51 1.96
N ASP A 158 -3.20 8.63 3.00
CA ASP A 158 -2.98 9.01 4.39
C ASP A 158 -2.29 7.88 5.19
N LEU A 159 -1.95 8.16 6.46
CA LEU A 159 -1.64 7.11 7.44
C LEU A 159 -2.94 6.47 7.91
N VAL A 160 -3.15 5.21 7.57
CA VAL A 160 -4.43 4.53 7.83
C VAL A 160 -4.28 3.30 8.72
N LEU A 161 -5.24 3.14 9.63
CA LEU A 161 -5.55 1.89 10.27
C LEU A 161 -6.55 1.14 9.39
N TYR A 162 -6.13 0.01 8.86
CA TYR A 162 -6.94 -0.87 8.02
C TYR A 162 -7.28 -2.16 8.76
N GLN A 163 -8.56 -2.56 8.73
CA GLN A 163 -9.03 -3.89 9.12
C GLN A 163 -9.39 -4.70 7.90
N SER A 164 -8.80 -5.88 7.75
CA SER A 164 -9.06 -6.78 6.64
C SER A 164 -10.44 -7.46 6.72
N PHE A 165 -10.95 -7.83 5.56
CA PHE A 165 -12.21 -8.56 5.38
C PHE A 165 -11.96 -10.02 4.94
N ASP A 166 -13.03 -10.82 4.93
CA ASP A 166 -13.00 -12.18 4.40
C ASP A 166 -13.01 -12.15 2.85
N ARG A 167 -11.81 -12.23 2.28
CA ARG A 167 -11.59 -12.16 0.82
C ARG A 167 -12.12 -13.36 0.08
N GLU A 168 -12.04 -14.55 0.69
CA GLU A 168 -12.58 -15.79 0.08
C GLU A 168 -14.09 -15.69 -0.05
N LYS A 169 -14.76 -15.18 0.98
CA LYS A 169 -16.20 -14.95 0.96
C LYS A 169 -16.61 -13.94 -0.11
N VAL A 170 -15.89 -12.82 -0.21
CA VAL A 170 -16.17 -11.80 -1.24
C VAL A 170 -15.88 -12.33 -2.65
N ALA A 171 -14.80 -13.06 -2.85
CA ALA A 171 -14.51 -13.72 -4.13
C ALA A 171 -15.64 -14.67 -4.55
N GLN A 172 -16.19 -15.48 -3.62
CA GLN A 172 -17.35 -16.34 -3.89
C GLN A 172 -18.62 -15.55 -4.27
N TRP A 173 -18.83 -14.36 -3.69
CA TRP A 173 -19.93 -13.49 -4.10
C TRP A 173 -19.72 -12.97 -5.52
N LEU A 174 -18.50 -12.53 -5.87
CA LEU A 174 -18.15 -12.05 -7.21
C LEU A 174 -18.28 -13.10 -8.31
N GLU A 175 -18.20 -14.39 -7.95
CA GLU A 175 -18.44 -15.52 -8.88
C GLU A 175 -19.93 -15.82 -9.09
N LYS A 176 -20.78 -15.55 -8.08
CA LYS A 176 -22.18 -16.01 -8.06
C LYS A 176 -23.19 -14.89 -8.32
N GLU A 177 -22.81 -13.66 -8.12
CA GLU A 177 -23.70 -12.51 -8.13
C GLU A 177 -23.18 -11.43 -9.07
N ASN A 178 -24.06 -10.52 -9.52
CA ASN A 178 -23.62 -9.36 -10.30
C ASN A 178 -22.84 -8.37 -9.44
N LEU A 179 -21.98 -7.62 -10.08
CA LEU A 179 -21.07 -6.67 -9.42
C LEU A 179 -21.79 -5.64 -8.53
N PRO A 180 -22.89 -4.98 -8.96
CA PRO A 180 -23.59 -4.01 -8.12
C PRO A 180 -24.11 -4.59 -6.81
N THR A 181 -24.65 -5.81 -6.85
CA THR A 181 -25.13 -6.50 -5.64
C THR A 181 -23.98 -6.75 -4.66
N VAL A 182 -22.84 -7.19 -5.16
CA VAL A 182 -21.64 -7.42 -4.31
C VAL A 182 -21.10 -6.10 -3.74
N LEU A 183 -21.02 -5.05 -4.56
CA LEU A 183 -20.56 -3.72 -4.11
C LEU A 183 -21.47 -3.12 -3.02
N ALA A 184 -22.78 -3.39 -3.06
CA ALA A 184 -23.73 -2.90 -2.06
C ALA A 184 -23.65 -3.62 -0.71
N ARG A 185 -23.04 -4.83 -0.66
CA ARG A 185 -22.88 -5.59 0.58
C ARG A 185 -21.89 -4.96 1.54
N ASP A 186 -22.08 -5.22 2.83
CA ASP A 186 -21.03 -5.01 3.82
C ASP A 186 -19.99 -6.14 3.71
N TRP A 187 -18.74 -5.76 3.46
CA TRP A 187 -17.61 -6.69 3.37
C TRP A 187 -16.92 -6.91 4.71
N GLY A 188 -17.22 -6.08 5.72
CA GLY A 188 -16.62 -6.16 7.06
C GLY A 188 -15.20 -5.58 7.17
N PHE A 189 -14.74 -4.77 6.19
CA PHE A 189 -13.51 -4.00 6.32
C PHE A 189 -13.75 -2.67 7.04
N SER A 190 -12.67 -2.09 7.55
CA SER A 190 -12.68 -0.68 7.96
C SER A 190 -11.37 0.02 7.58
N ILE A 191 -11.47 1.31 7.25
CA ILE A 191 -10.33 2.17 6.93
C ILE A 191 -10.55 3.48 7.70
N SER A 192 -9.60 3.85 8.56
CA SER A 192 -9.65 5.10 9.31
C SER A 192 -8.28 5.77 9.32
N SER A 193 -8.27 7.10 9.17
CA SER A 193 -7.05 7.90 9.28
C SER A 193 -6.52 7.91 10.71
N VAL A 194 -5.21 7.96 10.86
CA VAL A 194 -4.50 8.06 12.14
C VAL A 194 -3.68 9.34 12.14
N GLU A 195 -4.01 10.23 13.04
CA GLU A 195 -3.29 11.51 13.21
C GLU A 195 -2.35 11.42 14.41
N PRO A 196 -1.02 11.41 14.20
CA PRO A 196 -0.05 11.44 15.29
C PRO A 196 -0.07 12.77 16.04
N ALA A 197 -0.09 12.71 17.39
CA ALA A 197 -0.08 13.88 18.24
C ALA A 197 1.33 14.45 18.52
N LEU A 198 2.38 13.79 18.03
CA LEU A 198 3.77 14.24 18.19
C LEU A 198 4.47 14.40 16.85
N LYS A 199 5.57 15.18 16.86
CA LYS A 199 6.40 15.39 15.67
C LYS A 199 7.54 14.40 15.60
N PHE A 200 7.74 13.83 14.42
CA PHE A 200 8.89 12.97 14.11
C PHE A 200 9.22 13.00 12.62
N ASP A 201 10.44 12.63 12.29
CA ASP A 201 10.81 12.38 10.90
C ASP A 201 10.46 10.94 10.54
N PHE A 202 9.70 10.77 9.47
CA PHE A 202 9.46 9.49 8.82
C PHE A 202 10.43 9.33 7.66
N LEU A 203 11.20 8.23 7.63
CA LEU A 203 12.21 7.96 6.63
C LEU A 203 11.95 6.62 5.96
N VAL A 204 12.24 6.54 4.67
CA VAL A 204 12.18 5.31 3.88
C VAL A 204 13.56 5.00 3.34
N GLY A 205 14.11 3.86 3.74
CA GLY A 205 15.38 3.34 3.25
C GLY A 205 15.15 2.22 2.22
N TRP A 206 15.79 2.32 1.06
CA TRP A 206 15.73 1.32 0.01
C TRP A 206 17.01 0.51 -0.07
N THR A 207 16.90 -0.80 0.06
CA THR A 207 18.04 -1.73 0.08
C THR A 207 18.62 -2.03 -1.30
N LYS A 208 17.89 -1.69 -2.37
CA LYS A 208 18.20 -2.06 -3.77
C LYS A 208 18.19 -3.56 -4.05
N GLU A 209 17.75 -4.36 -3.09
CA GLU A 209 17.46 -5.79 -3.25
C GLU A 209 15.99 -5.97 -3.62
N VAL A 210 15.70 -6.92 -4.51
CA VAL A 210 14.31 -7.21 -4.93
C VAL A 210 13.74 -8.28 -4.02
N ALA A 211 12.60 -7.99 -3.39
CA ALA A 211 11.90 -8.96 -2.56
C ALA A 211 11.36 -10.13 -3.39
N VAL A 212 11.58 -11.37 -2.92
CA VAL A 212 11.03 -12.60 -3.54
C VAL A 212 9.73 -12.95 -2.85
N SER A 213 8.64 -12.24 -3.19
CA SER A 213 7.42 -12.20 -2.38
C SER A 213 6.52 -13.44 -2.44
N SER A 214 6.38 -14.10 -3.61
CA SER A 214 5.34 -15.14 -3.76
C SER A 214 5.65 -16.47 -3.07
N HIS A 215 6.92 -16.88 -3.01
CA HIS A 215 7.32 -18.11 -2.34
C HIS A 215 7.37 -17.94 -0.81
N MET A 216 7.85 -16.80 -0.34
CA MET A 216 7.94 -16.44 1.07
C MET A 216 6.56 -16.41 1.74
N VAL A 217 5.57 -15.79 1.09
CA VAL A 217 4.20 -15.70 1.65
C VAL A 217 3.61 -17.08 1.92
N LYS A 218 3.84 -18.06 1.03
CA LYS A 218 3.34 -19.44 1.23
C LYS A 218 4.01 -20.15 2.41
N GLN A 219 5.31 -19.99 2.57
CA GLN A 219 6.05 -20.62 3.69
C GLN A 219 5.70 -19.99 5.04
N ILE A 220 5.58 -18.67 5.07
CA ILE A 220 5.28 -17.92 6.27
C ILE A 220 3.85 -18.18 6.76
N LYS A 221 2.90 -18.38 5.85
CA LYS A 221 1.51 -18.70 6.19
C LYS A 221 1.38 -19.89 7.16
N ASN A 222 2.26 -20.87 7.05
CA ASN A 222 2.29 -22.02 7.95
C ASN A 222 2.80 -21.70 9.37
N ASN A 223 3.50 -20.60 9.55
CA ASN A 223 4.03 -20.15 10.83
C ASN A 223 3.11 -19.16 11.56
N MET A 224 2.08 -18.64 10.87
CA MET A 224 1.08 -17.75 11.47
C MET A 224 0.14 -18.54 12.37
N ASN A 225 0.43 -18.54 13.66
CA ASN A 225 -0.42 -19.16 14.67
C ASN A 225 -1.29 -18.10 15.40
N ALA A 226 -2.23 -18.58 16.21
CA ALA A 226 -3.15 -17.70 16.96
C ALA A 226 -2.41 -16.70 17.87
N SER A 227 -1.30 -17.09 18.47
CA SER A 227 -0.49 -16.22 19.33
C SER A 227 0.14 -15.07 18.54
N PHE A 228 0.69 -15.35 17.34
CA PHE A 228 1.20 -14.32 16.45
C PHE A 228 0.10 -13.34 16.01
N LEU A 229 -1.06 -13.85 15.59
CA LEU A 229 -2.19 -13.04 15.15
C LEU A 229 -2.69 -12.12 16.27
N GLN A 230 -2.83 -12.64 17.47
CA GLN A 230 -3.23 -11.85 18.64
C GLN A 230 -2.18 -10.79 18.98
N ALA A 231 -0.91 -11.16 19.08
CA ALA A 231 0.17 -10.22 19.37
C ALA A 231 0.29 -9.11 18.32
N SER A 232 0.19 -9.45 17.03
CA SER A 232 0.19 -8.47 15.94
C SER A 232 -0.96 -7.48 16.06
N LYS A 233 -2.18 -7.98 16.29
CA LYS A 233 -3.38 -7.14 16.44
C LYS A 233 -3.27 -6.18 17.63
N GLU A 234 -2.77 -6.67 18.76
CA GLU A 234 -2.57 -5.85 19.96
C GLU A 234 -1.48 -4.80 19.74
N THR A 235 -0.36 -5.19 19.10
CA THR A 235 0.72 -4.26 18.74
C THR A 235 0.21 -3.12 17.87
N VAL A 236 -0.56 -3.42 16.81
CA VAL A 236 -1.11 -2.39 15.92
C VAL A 236 -2.07 -1.45 16.68
N LYS A 237 -2.99 -1.99 17.51
CA LYS A 237 -3.91 -1.17 18.32
C LYS A 237 -3.16 -0.25 19.27
N SER A 238 -2.17 -0.79 19.97
CA SER A 238 -1.38 -0.02 20.95
C SER A 238 -0.50 1.03 20.25
N LEU A 239 0.03 0.72 19.06
CA LEU A 239 0.81 1.66 18.26
C LEU A 239 -0.03 2.85 17.81
N VAL A 240 -1.25 2.60 17.31
CA VAL A 240 -2.19 3.66 16.94
C VAL A 240 -2.51 4.55 18.15
N LYS A 241 -2.80 3.95 19.31
CA LYS A 241 -3.03 4.69 20.54
C LYS A 241 -1.80 5.53 20.95
N GLY A 242 -0.60 4.93 20.93
CA GLY A 242 0.64 5.64 21.25
C GLY A 242 0.90 6.84 20.33
N LEU A 243 0.60 6.69 19.02
CA LEU A 243 0.70 7.79 18.05
C LEU A 243 -0.30 8.91 18.38
N GLN A 244 -1.56 8.58 18.65
CA GLN A 244 -2.62 9.55 18.98
C GLN A 244 -2.41 10.25 20.32
N GLU A 245 -1.73 9.59 21.27
CA GLU A 245 -1.40 10.15 22.59
C GLU A 245 -0.01 10.80 22.66
N GLY A 246 0.78 10.74 21.57
CA GLY A 246 2.11 11.34 21.51
C GLY A 246 3.17 10.66 22.39
N GLN A 247 3.08 9.34 22.58
CA GLN A 247 3.94 8.57 23.49
C GLN A 247 5.19 8.02 22.76
N GLU A 248 6.23 8.85 22.64
CA GLU A 248 7.47 8.52 21.90
C GLU A 248 8.05 7.14 22.26
N GLU A 249 8.32 6.89 23.54
CA GLU A 249 8.95 5.63 24.00
C GLU A 249 8.06 4.41 23.70
N THR A 250 6.74 4.57 23.83
CA THR A 250 5.76 3.53 23.51
C THR A 250 5.77 3.21 22.02
N ILE A 251 5.84 4.23 21.16
CA ILE A 251 5.90 4.04 19.70
C ILE A 251 7.17 3.28 19.31
N ILE A 252 8.33 3.67 19.87
CA ILE A 252 9.60 3.00 19.62
C ILE A 252 9.49 1.52 20.02
N ALA A 253 9.05 1.23 21.24
CA ALA A 253 8.92 -0.13 21.75
C ALA A 253 7.96 -1.01 20.93
N LEU A 254 6.83 -0.43 20.47
CA LEU A 254 5.83 -1.18 19.70
C LEU A 254 6.27 -1.44 18.23
N LEU A 255 7.02 -0.54 17.61
CA LEU A 255 7.62 -0.80 16.30
C LEU A 255 8.77 -1.82 16.38
N GLU A 256 9.55 -1.82 17.46
CA GLU A 256 10.51 -2.90 17.75
C GLU A 256 9.80 -4.24 17.96
N GLN A 257 8.69 -4.26 18.69
CA GLN A 257 7.86 -5.46 18.86
C GLN A 257 7.31 -5.95 17.53
N ALA A 258 6.80 -5.06 16.67
CA ALA A 258 6.34 -5.41 15.33
C ALA A 258 7.48 -6.03 14.49
N SER A 259 8.69 -5.48 14.59
CA SER A 259 9.88 -6.05 13.95
C SER A 259 10.21 -7.45 14.48
N GLN A 260 10.19 -7.66 15.80
CA GLN A 260 10.45 -8.96 16.43
C GLN A 260 9.41 -10.02 16.03
N LEU A 261 8.14 -9.64 15.90
CA LEU A 261 7.08 -10.54 15.42
C LEU A 261 7.38 -11.03 13.99
N LEU A 262 7.88 -10.15 13.12
CA LEU A 262 8.28 -10.52 11.76
C LEU A 262 9.51 -11.44 11.75
N GLU A 263 10.52 -11.16 12.58
CA GLU A 263 11.71 -12.01 12.74
C GLU A 263 11.35 -13.41 13.26
N GLY A 264 10.35 -13.48 14.15
CA GLY A 264 9.84 -14.75 14.68
C GLY A 264 9.06 -15.58 13.66
N LEU A 265 8.51 -14.97 12.61
CA LEU A 265 7.81 -15.69 11.55
C LEU A 265 8.76 -16.40 10.59
N SER A 266 9.82 -15.71 10.14
CA SER A 266 10.83 -16.27 9.26
C SER A 266 12.11 -15.43 9.29
N SER A 267 13.25 -16.12 9.30
CA SER A 267 14.57 -15.50 9.16
C SER A 267 14.76 -14.80 7.80
N ASP A 268 13.99 -15.20 6.79
CA ASP A 268 14.11 -14.70 5.41
C ASP A 268 13.51 -13.31 5.24
N ILE A 269 12.63 -12.88 6.15
CA ILE A 269 12.04 -11.53 6.12
C ILE A 269 13.12 -10.45 6.26
N TYR A 270 14.10 -10.71 7.13
CA TYR A 270 15.21 -9.78 7.33
C TYR A 270 16.47 -10.27 6.63
N THR A 271 16.68 -9.80 5.40
CA THR A 271 17.97 -9.96 4.70
C THR A 271 19.09 -9.24 5.45
N PRO A 272 20.37 -9.52 5.17
CA PRO A 272 21.49 -8.77 5.75
C PRO A 272 21.32 -7.26 5.64
N SER A 273 20.88 -6.74 4.47
CA SER A 273 20.67 -5.32 4.25
C SER A 273 19.51 -4.76 5.07
N LEU A 274 18.38 -5.49 5.21
CA LEU A 274 17.27 -5.08 6.07
C LEU A 274 17.62 -5.14 7.55
N ARG A 275 18.49 -6.08 7.99
CA ARG A 275 19.04 -6.10 9.36
C ARG A 275 19.92 -4.88 9.59
N GLN A 276 20.80 -4.55 8.66
CA GLN A 276 21.65 -3.36 8.75
C GLN A 276 20.81 -2.07 8.78
N LEU A 277 19.76 -1.97 7.95
CA LEU A 277 18.82 -0.85 7.96
C LEU A 277 18.20 -0.67 9.35
N LYS A 278 17.69 -1.74 9.95
CA LYS A 278 17.10 -1.75 11.28
C LYS A 278 18.14 -1.39 12.36
N ASP A 279 19.29 -2.05 12.35
CA ASP A 279 20.32 -1.90 13.37
C ASP A 279 20.97 -0.52 13.35
N ALA A 280 20.90 0.21 12.24
CA ALA A 280 21.39 1.58 12.13
C ALA A 280 20.66 2.56 13.08
N SER A 281 19.45 2.24 13.55
CA SER A 281 18.70 3.05 14.51
C SER A 281 19.11 2.80 15.98
N ARG A 282 19.95 1.80 16.27
CA ARG A 282 20.36 1.48 17.65
C ARG A 282 21.05 2.64 18.35
N ASN A 283 20.69 2.88 19.60
CA ASN A 283 21.17 3.96 20.45
C ASN A 283 20.85 5.37 19.89
N LEU A 284 19.79 5.50 19.10
CA LEU A 284 19.22 6.76 18.65
C LEU A 284 17.81 6.90 19.24
N LYS A 285 17.29 8.11 19.31
CA LYS A 285 15.85 8.36 19.48
C LYS A 285 15.11 8.07 18.17
N ALA A 286 15.23 6.85 17.69
CA ALA A 286 14.71 6.39 16.43
C ALA A 286 14.48 4.88 16.47
N VAL A 287 13.56 4.41 15.64
CA VAL A 287 13.29 2.99 15.44
C VAL A 287 13.16 2.73 13.94
N ALA A 288 13.76 1.63 13.46
CA ALA A 288 13.66 1.21 12.07
C ALA A 288 13.26 -0.26 11.96
N LYS A 289 12.56 -0.61 10.86
CA LYS A 289 12.13 -1.97 10.58
C LYS A 289 11.94 -2.22 9.08
N SER A 290 11.90 -3.49 8.67
CA SER A 290 11.43 -3.89 7.35
C SER A 290 9.99 -3.46 7.14
N SER A 291 9.58 -3.18 5.89
CA SER A 291 8.20 -2.88 5.53
C SER A 291 7.70 -3.82 4.44
N GLY A 292 6.45 -4.28 4.55
CA GLY A 292 5.82 -5.19 3.61
C GLY A 292 6.27 -6.64 3.79
N ALA A 293 6.47 -7.36 2.70
CA ALA A 293 6.82 -8.79 2.74
C ALA A 293 8.22 -9.06 3.32
N GLY A 294 9.11 -8.07 3.34
CA GLY A 294 10.52 -8.29 3.63
C GLY A 294 11.25 -8.99 2.48
N GLY A 295 12.42 -9.55 2.76
CA GLY A 295 13.24 -10.20 1.73
C GLY A 295 13.95 -9.22 0.78
N GLY A 296 13.87 -7.92 1.02
CA GLY A 296 14.42 -6.83 0.21
C GLY A 296 13.55 -5.59 0.20
N ASP A 297 13.55 -4.85 -0.91
CA ASP A 297 12.82 -3.60 -1.12
C ASP A 297 13.12 -2.53 -0.05
N CYS A 298 12.12 -2.03 0.65
CA CYS A 298 12.25 -0.92 1.59
C CYS A 298 12.08 -1.33 3.07
N GLY A 299 12.75 -0.57 3.92
CA GLY A 299 12.41 -0.45 5.32
C GLY A 299 12.02 0.98 5.67
N ILE A 300 11.43 1.15 6.84
CA ILE A 300 11.02 2.45 7.37
C ILE A 300 11.75 2.78 8.65
N ALA A 301 11.81 4.07 8.97
CA ALA A 301 12.22 4.53 10.30
C ALA A 301 11.37 5.72 10.74
N LEU A 302 11.17 5.82 12.06
CA LEU A 302 10.68 7.00 12.73
C LEU A 302 11.79 7.53 13.63
N SER A 303 12.09 8.83 13.53
CA SER A 303 13.15 9.49 14.29
C SER A 303 12.58 10.72 14.97
N PHE A 304 12.81 10.84 16.28
CA PHE A 304 12.12 11.81 17.13
C PHE A 304 12.96 13.05 17.44
N ASP A 305 14.23 13.09 17.04
CA ASP A 305 15.06 14.29 17.10
C ASP A 305 15.98 14.43 15.86
N GLN A 306 16.47 15.65 15.64
CA GLN A 306 17.26 15.99 14.45
C GLN A 306 18.63 15.31 14.42
N ASP A 307 19.27 15.13 15.58
CA ASP A 307 20.58 14.50 15.68
C ASP A 307 20.50 13.03 15.31
N SER A 308 19.49 12.33 15.85
CA SER A 308 19.18 10.93 15.50
C SER A 308 18.84 10.78 14.01
N THR A 309 18.02 11.68 13.45
CA THR A 309 17.71 11.67 12.01
C THR A 309 18.97 11.83 11.17
N THR A 310 19.83 12.78 11.50
CA THR A 310 21.07 13.06 10.76
C THR A 310 22.03 11.87 10.82
N LEU A 311 22.20 11.30 12.01
CA LEU A 311 23.09 10.16 12.20
C LEU A 311 22.54 8.87 11.54
N LEU A 312 21.24 8.64 11.61
CA LEU A 312 20.61 7.49 10.94
C LEU A 312 20.80 7.55 9.42
N LYS A 313 20.56 8.70 8.81
CA LYS A 313 20.79 8.93 7.37
C LYS A 313 22.23 8.68 6.97
N LYS A 314 23.19 9.15 7.77
CA LYS A 314 24.62 8.90 7.55
C LYS A 314 24.93 7.39 7.63
N ARG A 315 24.44 6.69 8.67
CA ARG A 315 24.65 5.25 8.81
C ARG A 315 24.05 4.46 7.64
N TRP A 316 22.85 4.82 7.16
CA TRP A 316 22.27 4.20 5.99
C TRP A 316 23.11 4.41 4.73
N ALA A 317 23.60 5.64 4.51
CA ALA A 317 24.45 5.92 3.36
C ALA A 317 25.77 5.12 3.41
N ASP A 318 26.42 5.03 4.59
CA ASP A 318 27.64 4.24 4.79
C ASP A 318 27.42 2.72 4.55
N LEU A 319 26.19 2.24 4.73
CA LEU A 319 25.77 0.86 4.50
C LEU A 319 25.24 0.60 3.08
N GLY A 320 25.23 1.62 2.20
CA GLY A 320 24.71 1.52 0.84
C GLY A 320 23.19 1.53 0.71
N ILE A 321 22.47 1.81 1.81
CA ILE A 321 21.02 1.95 1.85
C ILE A 321 20.68 3.37 1.39
N GLU A 322 19.83 3.47 0.37
CA GLU A 322 19.43 4.75 -0.19
C GLU A 322 18.24 5.34 0.55
N LEU A 323 18.35 6.59 0.99
CA LEU A 323 17.18 7.34 1.47
C LEU A 323 16.27 7.64 0.28
N LEU A 324 15.16 6.89 0.17
CA LEU A 324 14.19 7.03 -0.92
C LEU A 324 13.22 8.18 -0.67
N TYR A 325 12.81 8.38 0.58
CA TYR A 325 11.85 9.40 0.98
C TYR A 325 12.06 9.82 2.44
N GLN A 326 11.73 11.08 2.75
CA GLN A 326 11.66 11.64 4.10
C GLN A 326 10.56 12.70 4.17
N GLU A 327 9.79 12.68 5.26
CA GLU A 327 8.86 13.75 5.61
C GLU A 327 8.86 14.00 7.12
N ARG A 328 8.46 15.21 7.53
CA ARG A 328 8.15 15.54 8.91
C ARG A 328 6.67 15.37 9.16
N ILE A 329 6.30 14.43 10.02
CA ILE A 329 4.91 14.15 10.41
C ILE A 329 4.60 14.91 11.72
N GLY A 330 3.33 15.31 11.89
CA GLY A 330 2.81 16.02 13.04
C GLY A 330 2.64 17.53 12.79
N HIS A 331 1.67 18.13 13.48
CA HIS A 331 1.37 19.55 13.37
C HIS A 331 2.32 20.41 14.22
N ASP A 332 2.64 21.61 13.73
CA ASP A 332 3.15 22.66 14.63
C ASP A 332 2.06 22.98 15.65
N ASP A 333 2.41 22.98 16.96
CA ASP A 333 1.54 23.54 17.95
C ASP A 333 1.05 24.89 17.41
N LYS A 334 -0.27 25.03 17.29
CA LYS A 334 -0.85 26.32 17.05
C LYS A 334 -0.34 27.16 18.20
N SER A 335 0.68 27.99 17.95
CA SER A 335 1.10 29.02 18.87
C SER A 335 -0.17 29.73 19.32
N GLU A 336 -0.46 29.61 20.62
CA GLU A 336 -1.47 30.42 21.29
C GLU A 336 -1.21 31.87 20.91
N GLY A 337 -2.14 32.42 20.14
CA GLY A 337 -2.22 33.83 19.80
C GLY A 337 -3.50 34.40 20.39
#